data_3de2eb307999a250d429fbd7c33bb468
#
_entry.id   3de2eb307999a250d429fbd7c33bb468
#
_cell.length_a   1.000
_cell.length_b   1.000
_cell.length_c   1.000
_cell.angle_alpha   90.00
_cell.angle_beta   90.00
_cell.angle_gamma   90.00
#
_symmetry.space_group_name_H-M   'P 1'
#
loop_
_entity.id
_entity.type
_entity.pdbx_description
1 polymer ?
#
loop_
_entity_poly.entity_id
_entity_poly.type
_entity_poly.pdbx_seq_one_letter_code
_entity_poly.pdbx_strand_id
1 'polypeptide(L)'
;MGTVAGSCLCVCLYDKMRGIGGMGLFIVPGGIGTEGIVMSEIARSGITSMEYLMGELVKQGGDRKFVKAKIFGAGYAGTGVGTELIEANIRFIHEYFTLENIHVERSDLGGDFRRRLYFIPREGTVYRQILKNNEEASEFTKLEKEYIDTEFRSKKRVGRIVLFE
;
A
#
# COMPACT_ATOMS: atom_id res chain seq x y z
N MET A 1 12.89 -1.58 7.31
CA MET A 1 12.11 -0.52 6.64
C MET A 1 11.03 -0.04 7.59
N GLY A 2 10.73 1.27 7.64
CA GLY A 2 9.71 1.82 8.53
C GLY A 2 8.82 2.83 7.82
N THR A 3 7.52 2.84 8.15
CA THR A 3 6.55 3.82 7.62
C THR A 3 5.38 4.01 8.58
N VAL A 4 4.56 5.02 8.28
CA VAL A 4 3.25 5.19 8.92
C VAL A 4 2.19 5.09 7.82
N ALA A 5 1.25 4.16 7.99
CA ALA A 5 0.12 3.96 7.09
C ALA A 5 -1.17 4.46 7.75
N GLY A 6 -1.80 5.45 7.15
CA GLY A 6 -3.13 5.95 7.48
C GLY A 6 -4.15 5.53 6.42
N SER A 7 -4.60 6.46 5.59
CA SER A 7 -5.52 6.18 4.47
C SER A 7 -4.86 5.49 3.29
N CYS A 8 -3.53 5.58 3.17
CA CYS A 8 -2.77 4.89 2.12
C CYS A 8 -2.71 3.38 2.34
N LEU A 9 -2.58 2.65 1.25
CA LEU A 9 -2.19 1.24 1.26
C LEU A 9 -0.70 1.11 1.50
N CYS A 10 -0.31 0.23 2.41
CA CYS A 10 1.07 -0.21 2.61
C CYS A 10 1.16 -1.70 2.26
N VAL A 11 1.96 -2.02 1.26
CA VAL A 11 2.17 -3.38 0.79
C VAL A 11 3.61 -3.79 1.08
N CYS A 12 3.78 -4.90 1.79
CA CYS A 12 5.06 -5.56 1.99
C CYS A 12 5.07 -6.83 1.14
N LEU A 13 5.94 -6.88 0.13
CA LEU A 13 6.21 -8.08 -0.66
C LEU A 13 7.54 -8.69 -0.20
N TYR A 14 7.62 -10.01 -0.14
CA TYR A 14 8.85 -10.70 0.24
C TYR A 14 8.93 -12.12 -0.30
N ASP A 15 10.13 -12.50 -0.66
CA ASP A 15 10.56 -13.87 -0.95
C ASP A 15 11.48 -14.33 0.19
N LYS A 16 10.91 -15.09 1.11
CA LYS A 16 11.63 -15.57 2.29
C LYS A 16 12.74 -16.54 1.94
N MET A 17 12.59 -17.29 0.84
CA MET A 17 13.60 -18.26 0.41
C MET A 17 14.90 -17.58 -0.01
N ARG A 18 14.77 -16.40 -0.63
CA ARG A 18 15.94 -15.61 -1.10
C ARG A 18 16.32 -14.49 -0.13
N GLY A 19 15.50 -14.25 0.90
CA GLY A 19 15.72 -13.21 1.88
C GLY A 19 15.55 -11.79 1.33
N ILE A 20 14.71 -11.62 0.32
CA ILE A 20 14.49 -10.37 -0.40
C ILE A 20 13.06 -9.88 -0.17
N GLY A 21 12.88 -8.58 -0.02
CA GLY A 21 11.55 -7.99 0.07
C GLY A 21 11.59 -6.48 -0.07
N GLY A 22 10.43 -5.91 -0.34
CA GLY A 22 10.22 -4.48 -0.50
C GLY A 22 8.91 -4.03 0.11
N MET A 23 8.79 -2.74 0.37
CA MET A 23 7.59 -2.13 0.90
C MET A 23 7.20 -0.94 0.03
N GLY A 24 5.95 -0.91 -0.41
CA GLY A 24 5.35 0.19 -1.16
C GLY A 24 4.25 0.86 -0.36
N LEU A 25 4.17 2.19 -0.47
CA LEU A 25 3.10 3.01 0.09
C LEU A 25 2.44 3.77 -1.05
N PHE A 26 1.14 3.59 -1.25
CA PHE A 26 0.40 4.25 -2.32
C PHE A 26 -1.10 4.37 -2.02
N ILE A 27 -1.77 5.18 -2.78
CA ILE A 27 -3.23 5.31 -2.78
C ILE A 27 -3.71 5.27 -4.23
N VAL A 28 -4.80 4.54 -4.47
CA VAL A 28 -5.46 4.53 -5.77
C VAL A 28 -6.47 5.67 -5.80
N PRO A 29 -6.29 6.68 -6.66
CA PRO A 29 -7.21 7.81 -6.72
C PRO A 29 -8.55 7.39 -7.36
N GLY A 30 -9.63 7.46 -6.59
CA GLY A 30 -10.99 7.24 -7.08
C GLY A 30 -11.51 5.81 -6.95
N GLY A 31 -12.81 5.65 -7.21
CA GLY A 31 -13.52 4.39 -7.12
C GLY A 31 -13.25 3.47 -8.32
N ILE A 32 -13.15 2.19 -8.05
CA ILE A 32 -13.29 1.18 -9.09
C ILE A 32 -14.76 1.20 -9.50
N GLY A 33 -15.04 1.55 -10.76
CA GLY A 33 -16.39 1.45 -11.32
C GLY A 33 -16.88 0.00 -11.34
N THR A 34 -18.12 -0.20 -11.78
CA THR A 34 -18.74 -1.51 -11.96
C THR A 34 -18.03 -2.40 -12.99
N GLU A 35 -17.10 -1.84 -13.74
CA GLU A 35 -16.36 -2.51 -14.83
C GLU A 35 -15.17 -3.37 -14.36
N GLY A 36 -14.87 -3.37 -13.08
CA GLY A 36 -13.75 -4.13 -12.49
C GLY A 36 -12.38 -3.44 -12.65
N ILE A 37 -11.36 -4.05 -12.03
CA ILE A 37 -10.01 -3.48 -11.90
C ILE A 37 -9.29 -3.31 -13.26
N VAL A 38 -9.52 -4.22 -14.19
CA VAL A 38 -8.76 -4.30 -15.45
C VAL A 38 -9.11 -3.19 -16.43
N MET A 39 -10.32 -2.61 -16.33
CA MET A 39 -10.86 -1.64 -17.28
C MET A 39 -10.80 -0.20 -16.78
N SER A 40 -10.46 0.04 -15.54
CA SER A 40 -10.44 1.38 -14.94
C SER A 40 -9.09 2.08 -15.16
N GLU A 41 -9.08 3.26 -15.75
CA GLU A 41 -7.88 4.13 -15.83
C GLU A 41 -7.33 4.46 -14.42
N ILE A 42 -8.23 4.52 -13.45
CA ILE A 42 -7.93 4.84 -12.06
C ILE A 42 -7.15 3.71 -11.39
N ALA A 43 -7.49 2.47 -11.68
CA ALA A 43 -6.78 1.30 -11.18
C ALA A 43 -5.36 1.17 -11.75
N ARG A 44 -5.09 1.75 -12.92
CA ARG A 44 -3.77 1.69 -13.57
C ARG A 44 -2.64 2.22 -12.69
N SER A 45 -2.88 3.28 -11.91
CA SER A 45 -1.85 3.84 -11.02
C SER A 45 -1.47 2.85 -9.92
N GLY A 46 -2.47 2.16 -9.33
CA GLY A 46 -2.25 1.12 -8.34
C GLY A 46 -1.55 -0.10 -8.93
N ILE A 47 -1.99 -0.56 -10.11
CA ILE A 47 -1.35 -1.67 -10.84
C ILE A 47 0.11 -1.31 -11.14
N THR A 48 0.38 -0.12 -11.67
CA THR A 48 1.74 0.34 -11.98
C THR A 48 2.62 0.36 -10.72
N SER A 49 2.09 0.81 -9.59
CA SER A 49 2.82 0.82 -8.32
C SER A 49 3.15 -0.61 -7.85
N MET A 50 2.21 -1.53 -7.98
CA MET A 50 2.40 -2.93 -7.60
C MET A 50 3.39 -3.63 -8.53
N GLU A 51 3.27 -3.42 -9.85
CA GLU A 51 4.20 -4.01 -10.83
C GLU A 51 5.61 -3.44 -10.68
N TYR A 52 5.74 -2.16 -10.33
CA TYR A 52 7.05 -1.58 -10.04
C TYR A 52 7.68 -2.24 -8.80
N LEU A 53 6.94 -2.37 -7.70
CA LEU A 53 7.41 -3.02 -6.47
C LEU A 53 7.81 -4.47 -6.73
N MET A 54 7.00 -5.22 -7.47
CA MET A 54 7.28 -6.60 -7.86
C MET A 54 8.51 -6.68 -8.79
N GLY A 55 8.61 -5.79 -9.76
CA GLY A 55 9.72 -5.73 -10.71
C GLY A 55 11.05 -5.46 -10.01
N GLU A 56 11.07 -4.55 -9.05
CA GLU A 56 12.28 -4.28 -8.26
C GLU A 56 12.67 -5.47 -7.38
N LEU A 57 11.70 -6.15 -6.77
CA LEU A 57 11.94 -7.36 -5.99
C LEU A 57 12.58 -8.46 -6.87
N VAL A 58 12.06 -8.66 -8.08
CA VAL A 58 12.62 -9.63 -9.05
C VAL A 58 14.00 -9.23 -9.53
N LYS A 59 14.26 -7.95 -9.81
CA LYS A 59 15.60 -7.43 -10.18
C LYS A 59 16.64 -7.70 -9.09
N GLN A 60 16.22 -7.64 -7.82
CA GLN A 60 17.10 -7.97 -6.68
C GLN A 60 17.31 -9.48 -6.50
N GLY A 61 16.75 -10.32 -7.36
CA GLY A 61 16.91 -11.77 -7.36
C GLY A 61 15.76 -12.54 -6.70
N GLY A 62 14.66 -11.89 -6.34
CA GLY A 62 13.43 -12.54 -5.87
C GLY A 62 12.73 -13.33 -7.00
N ASP A 63 11.95 -14.32 -6.63
CA ASP A 63 11.17 -15.11 -7.59
C ASP A 63 9.68 -14.93 -7.30
N ARG A 64 8.95 -14.40 -8.31
CA ARG A 64 7.51 -14.14 -8.22
C ARG A 64 6.70 -15.33 -7.68
N LYS A 65 7.13 -16.56 -7.96
CA LYS A 65 6.46 -17.79 -7.49
C LYS A 65 6.50 -17.97 -5.97
N PHE A 66 7.50 -17.42 -5.32
CA PHE A 66 7.71 -17.54 -3.87
C PHE A 66 7.36 -16.26 -3.11
N VAL A 67 6.95 -15.21 -3.85
CA VAL A 67 6.54 -13.96 -3.23
C VAL A 67 5.25 -14.14 -2.45
N LYS A 68 5.28 -13.64 -1.23
CA LYS A 68 4.12 -13.45 -0.36
C LYS A 68 3.91 -12.00 -0.04
N ALA A 69 2.71 -11.65 0.36
CA ALA A 69 2.33 -10.29 0.71
C ALA A 69 1.82 -10.17 2.14
N LYS A 70 2.06 -8.99 2.72
CA LYS A 70 1.33 -8.47 3.89
C LYS A 70 0.84 -7.08 3.55
N ILE A 71 -0.42 -6.78 3.87
CA ILE A 71 -1.08 -5.54 3.49
C ILE A 71 -1.65 -4.82 4.72
N PHE A 72 -1.46 -3.51 4.77
CA PHE A 72 -1.84 -2.66 5.89
C PHE A 72 -2.37 -1.31 5.39
N GLY A 73 -3.06 -0.57 6.26
CA GLY A 73 -3.48 0.80 5.98
C GLY A 73 -4.94 0.92 5.58
N ALA A 74 -5.22 1.77 4.60
CA ALA A 74 -6.59 2.13 4.20
C ALA A 74 -7.49 2.43 5.41
N GLY A 75 -6.96 3.20 6.37
CA GLY A 75 -7.67 3.59 7.60
C GLY A 75 -8.42 4.91 7.45
N TYR A 76 -9.47 5.07 8.25
CA TYR A 76 -10.31 6.27 8.24
C TYR A 76 -9.75 7.42 9.11
N ALA A 77 -8.70 7.22 9.82
CA ALA A 77 -8.10 8.01 10.91
C ALA A 77 -8.06 9.55 10.70
N GLY A 78 -9.21 10.19 10.58
CA GLY A 78 -9.35 11.65 10.57
C GLY A 78 -8.64 12.39 9.43
N THR A 79 -8.28 11.68 8.35
CA THR A 79 -7.51 12.24 7.22
C THR A 79 -8.32 13.18 6.32
N GLY A 80 -9.66 13.22 6.49
CA GLY A 80 -10.56 13.92 5.58
C GLY A 80 -10.72 13.24 4.23
N VAL A 81 -10.18 12.03 4.08
CA VAL A 81 -10.37 11.16 2.91
C VAL A 81 -11.75 10.53 3.00
N GLY A 82 -12.51 10.61 1.91
CA GLY A 82 -13.85 10.02 1.86
C GLY A 82 -13.83 8.50 2.03
N THR A 83 -14.85 7.98 2.71
CA THR A 83 -15.05 6.52 2.91
C THR A 83 -15.01 5.75 1.61
N GLU A 84 -15.60 6.28 0.55
CA GLU A 84 -15.63 5.67 -0.78
C GLU A 84 -14.24 5.39 -1.35
N LEU A 85 -13.30 6.33 -1.15
CA LEU A 85 -11.92 6.15 -1.60
C LEU A 85 -11.21 5.05 -0.83
N ILE A 86 -11.42 4.99 0.48
CA ILE A 86 -10.83 3.95 1.34
C ILE A 86 -11.35 2.58 0.97
N GLU A 87 -12.66 2.45 0.78
CA GLU A 87 -13.29 1.20 0.36
C GLU A 87 -12.83 0.77 -1.05
N ALA A 88 -12.67 1.73 -1.96
CA ALA A 88 -12.14 1.47 -3.29
C ALA A 88 -10.71 0.94 -3.24
N ASN A 89 -9.86 1.50 -2.37
CA ASN A 89 -8.49 1.00 -2.17
C ASN A 89 -8.48 -0.41 -1.58
N ILE A 90 -9.36 -0.70 -0.62
CA ILE A 90 -9.48 -2.05 -0.04
C ILE A 90 -9.91 -3.06 -1.11
N ARG A 91 -10.92 -2.74 -1.92
CA ARG A 91 -11.35 -3.60 -3.03
C ARG A 91 -10.23 -3.82 -4.03
N PHE A 92 -9.58 -2.73 -4.48
CA PHE A 92 -8.47 -2.78 -5.42
C PHE A 92 -7.40 -3.78 -4.97
N ILE A 93 -6.92 -3.66 -3.75
CA ILE A 93 -5.79 -4.49 -3.31
C ILE A 93 -6.17 -5.98 -3.17
N HIS A 94 -7.38 -6.29 -2.75
CA HIS A 94 -7.86 -7.68 -2.69
C HIS A 94 -8.03 -8.27 -4.09
N GLU A 95 -8.63 -7.54 -5.03
CA GLU A 95 -8.78 -7.98 -6.41
C GLU A 95 -7.42 -8.17 -7.09
N TYR A 96 -6.49 -7.22 -6.91
CA TYR A 96 -5.14 -7.33 -7.46
C TYR A 96 -4.44 -8.62 -7.02
N PHE A 97 -4.39 -8.90 -5.72
CA PHE A 97 -3.73 -10.11 -5.21
C PHE A 97 -4.41 -11.39 -5.64
N THR A 98 -5.74 -11.37 -5.79
CA THR A 98 -6.51 -12.51 -6.30
C THR A 98 -6.17 -12.78 -7.77
N LEU A 99 -6.17 -11.75 -8.62
CA LEU A 99 -5.87 -11.87 -10.06
C LEU A 99 -4.41 -12.31 -10.29
N GLU A 100 -3.48 -11.77 -9.52
CA GLU A 100 -2.06 -12.10 -9.63
C GLU A 100 -1.67 -13.42 -8.95
N ASN A 101 -2.63 -14.07 -8.29
CA ASN A 101 -2.42 -15.32 -7.53
C ASN A 101 -1.25 -15.21 -6.52
N ILE A 102 -1.15 -14.07 -5.85
CA ILE A 102 -0.13 -13.83 -4.82
C ILE A 102 -0.76 -14.07 -3.44
N HIS A 103 -0.15 -14.93 -2.65
CA HIS A 103 -0.63 -15.25 -1.32
C HIS A 103 -0.49 -14.08 -0.34
N VAL A 104 -1.61 -13.59 0.19
CA VAL A 104 -1.63 -12.60 1.27
C VAL A 104 -1.60 -13.31 2.62
N GLU A 105 -0.45 -13.27 3.28
CA GLU A 105 -0.23 -13.93 4.58
C GLU A 105 -0.86 -13.15 5.74
N ARG A 106 -0.97 -11.82 5.62
CA ARG A 106 -1.59 -10.95 6.61
C ARG A 106 -2.25 -9.75 5.95
N SER A 107 -3.47 -9.45 6.39
CA SER A 107 -4.20 -8.24 6.02
C SER A 107 -4.64 -7.51 7.29
N ASP A 108 -4.39 -6.19 7.36
CA ASP A 108 -4.83 -5.29 8.42
C ASP A 108 -5.19 -3.94 7.80
N LEU A 109 -6.40 -3.87 7.26
CA LEU A 109 -6.95 -2.74 6.51
C LEU A 109 -8.13 -2.12 7.26
N GLY A 110 -8.42 -0.85 6.96
CA GLY A 110 -9.52 -0.12 7.58
C GLY A 110 -9.22 0.31 9.01
N GLY A 111 -10.26 0.54 9.80
CA GLY A 111 -10.18 1.02 11.18
C GLY A 111 -9.90 2.52 11.29
N ASP A 112 -10.21 3.09 12.45
CA ASP A 112 -10.06 4.54 12.72
C ASP A 112 -8.74 4.84 13.45
N PHE A 113 -7.64 4.37 12.90
CA PHE A 113 -6.31 4.54 13.47
C PHE A 113 -5.23 4.46 12.40
N ARG A 114 -4.07 5.06 12.69
CA ARG A 114 -2.85 4.90 11.91
C ARG A 114 -2.00 3.79 12.46
N ARG A 115 -1.17 3.22 11.60
CA ARG A 115 -0.24 2.14 11.92
C ARG A 115 1.18 2.59 11.65
N ARG A 116 2.02 2.56 12.66
CA ARG A 116 3.47 2.59 12.46
C ARG A 116 3.92 1.16 12.21
N LEU A 117 4.61 0.96 11.09
CA LEU A 117 5.03 -0.34 10.60
C LEU A 117 6.55 -0.41 10.51
N TYR A 118 7.11 -1.51 10.96
CA TYR A 118 8.51 -1.85 10.77
C TYR A 118 8.58 -3.20 10.08
N PHE A 119 9.09 -3.22 8.86
CA PHE A 119 9.22 -4.40 8.04
C PHE A 119 10.66 -4.86 7.97
N ILE A 120 10.89 -6.16 8.21
CA ILE A 120 12.17 -6.84 8.03
C ILE A 120 12.05 -7.71 6.77
N PRO A 121 12.55 -7.23 5.61
CA PRO A 121 12.32 -7.90 4.32
C PRO A 121 12.83 -9.34 4.28
N ARG A 122 14.02 -9.58 4.83
CA ARG A 122 14.67 -10.90 4.86
C ARG A 122 13.82 -11.98 5.53
N GLU A 123 13.06 -11.60 6.54
CA GLU A 123 12.24 -12.51 7.33
C GLU A 123 10.77 -12.50 6.90
N GLY A 124 10.36 -11.45 6.18
CA GLY A 124 8.96 -11.15 5.93
C GLY A 124 8.20 -10.70 7.19
N THR A 125 8.91 -10.34 8.27
CA THR A 125 8.32 -9.95 9.56
C THR A 125 7.90 -8.50 9.53
N VAL A 126 6.68 -8.21 9.99
CA VAL A 126 6.18 -6.84 10.19
C VAL A 126 5.79 -6.65 11.65
N TYR A 127 6.38 -5.65 12.27
CA TYR A 127 5.94 -5.14 13.58
C TYR A 127 4.99 -3.97 13.34
N ARG A 128 3.87 -3.98 14.06
CA ARG A 128 2.84 -2.96 13.98
C ARG A 128 2.60 -2.31 15.33
N GLN A 129 2.60 -0.99 15.35
CA GLN A 129 2.13 -0.17 16.46
C GLN A 129 0.93 0.65 16.02
N ILE A 130 -0.16 0.60 16.77
CA ILE A 130 -1.31 1.48 16.56
C ILE A 130 -0.98 2.86 17.13
N LEU A 131 -1.10 3.89 16.29
CA LEU A 131 -0.99 5.28 16.72
C LEU A 131 -2.39 5.80 17.03
N LYS A 132 -2.64 6.09 18.30
CA LYS A 132 -3.86 6.78 18.74
C LYS A 132 -3.73 8.27 18.41
N ASN A 133 -4.86 8.97 18.27
CA ASN A 133 -4.90 10.40 17.99
C ASN A 133 -4.15 11.19 19.08
N ASN A 134 -2.92 11.63 18.75
CA ASN A 134 -2.04 12.49 19.53
C ASN A 134 -1.35 13.49 18.60
N GLU A 135 -0.48 14.35 19.12
CA GLU A 135 0.23 15.36 18.34
C GLU A 135 1.02 14.78 17.15
N GLU A 136 1.68 13.63 17.33
CA GLU A 136 2.35 12.92 16.21
C GLU A 136 1.37 12.58 15.08
N ALA A 137 0.15 12.18 15.41
CA ALA A 137 -0.87 11.87 14.41
C ALA A 137 -1.30 13.10 13.60
N SER A 138 -1.23 14.32 14.16
CA SER A 138 -1.62 15.55 13.47
C SER A 138 -0.62 15.95 12.38
N GLU A 139 0.66 15.74 12.60
CA GLU A 139 1.72 16.01 11.63
C GLU A 139 1.63 15.05 10.43
N PHE A 140 1.45 13.75 10.70
CA PHE A 140 1.20 12.76 9.65
C PHE A 140 -0.08 13.04 8.86
N THR A 141 -1.12 13.59 9.48
CA THR A 141 -2.36 13.99 8.79
C THR A 141 -2.10 15.07 7.75
N LYS A 142 -1.26 16.05 8.07
CA LYS A 142 -0.91 17.13 7.12
C LYS A 142 -0.13 16.57 5.93
N LEU A 143 0.90 15.76 6.20
CA LEU A 143 1.72 15.12 5.16
C LEU A 143 0.89 14.22 4.25
N GLU A 144 -0.03 13.46 4.83
CA GLU A 144 -0.92 12.58 4.08
C GLU A 144 -1.92 13.36 3.20
N LYS A 145 -2.48 14.46 3.72
CA LYS A 145 -3.31 15.38 2.93
C LYS A 145 -2.54 16.00 1.77
N GLU A 146 -1.35 16.52 2.03
CA GLU A 146 -0.49 17.10 0.99
C GLU A 146 -0.14 16.07 -0.08
N TYR A 147 0.17 14.84 0.31
CA TYR A 147 0.43 13.75 -0.62
C TYR A 147 -0.80 13.43 -1.48
N ILE A 148 -1.97 13.28 -0.87
CA ILE A 148 -3.23 13.00 -1.57
C ILE A 148 -3.57 14.13 -2.52
N ASP A 149 -3.52 15.39 -2.08
CA ASP A 149 -3.78 16.55 -2.92
C ASP A 149 -2.83 16.63 -4.11
N THR A 150 -1.57 16.27 -3.91
CA THR A 150 -0.55 16.25 -4.97
C THR A 150 -0.83 15.13 -5.97
N GLU A 151 -1.14 13.93 -5.52
CA GLU A 151 -1.47 12.79 -6.40
C GLU A 151 -2.77 13.02 -7.17
N PHE A 152 -3.79 13.59 -6.54
CA PHE A 152 -5.06 13.93 -7.23
C PHE A 152 -4.92 15.06 -8.24
N ARG A 153 -4.04 16.04 -7.99
CA ARG A 153 -3.80 17.16 -8.92
C ARG A 153 -2.89 16.78 -10.08
N SER A 154 -1.95 15.87 -9.84
CA SER A 154 -1.06 15.38 -10.88
C SER A 154 -1.67 14.18 -11.60
N LYS A 155 -2.47 14.41 -12.62
CA LYS A 155 -2.98 13.36 -13.54
C LYS A 155 -1.90 12.48 -14.20
N LYS A 156 -0.63 12.54 -13.74
CA LYS A 156 0.54 11.95 -14.42
C LYS A 156 1.59 11.28 -13.52
N ARG A 157 1.40 11.04 -12.23
CA ARG A 157 2.48 10.47 -11.42
C ARG A 157 2.08 9.14 -10.77
N VAL A 158 2.88 8.13 -11.08
CA VAL A 158 3.02 6.86 -10.37
C VAL A 158 3.28 7.13 -8.88
N GLY A 159 2.61 6.43 -7.99
CA GLY A 159 2.80 6.55 -6.54
C GLY A 159 4.28 6.47 -6.15
N ARG A 160 4.65 7.17 -5.11
CA ARG A 160 6.03 7.19 -4.63
C ARG A 160 6.36 5.86 -3.95
N ILE A 161 7.07 5.00 -4.66
CA ILE A 161 7.64 3.78 -4.09
C ILE A 161 8.99 4.18 -3.49
N VAL A 162 9.12 3.98 -2.19
CA VAL A 162 10.39 4.17 -1.51
C VAL A 162 11.05 2.80 -1.42
N LEU A 163 12.02 2.59 -2.30
CA LEU A 163 12.94 1.46 -2.20
C LEU A 163 14.10 1.89 -1.29
N PHE A 164 14.38 1.06 -0.31
CA PHE A 164 15.56 1.21 0.51
C PHE A 164 16.48 0.02 0.24
N GLU A 165 17.70 0.33 -0.14
CA GLU A 165 18.81 -0.61 -0.22
C GLU A 165 19.26 -1.06 1.18
#